data_5b875cba44d5c237c6f42f3ca37ba10b
#
_entry.id   5b875cba44d5c237c6f42f3ca37ba10b
#
_cell.length_a   1.000
_cell.length_b   1.000
_cell.length_c   1.000
_cell.angle_alpha   90.00
_cell.angle_beta   90.00
_cell.angle_gamma   90.00
#
_symmetry.space_group_name_H-M   'P 1'
#
loop_
_entity.id
_entity.type
_entity.pdbx_description
1 polymer ?
#
loop_
_entity_poly.entity_id
_entity_poly.type
_entity_poly.pdbx_seq_one_letter_code
_entity_poly.pdbx_strand_id
1 'polypeptide(L)'
;VPIHNAKFLETLKLYIVIILKETVIKMKNKLYFKKLIYNLLVKAGCLAKLEKLSLLIQHYLSDLKIYRYEQESGCKIKFVPQGSFKLSIIGNLKNFEIDSTSHVKSDTLIECSGGVKIGRYFHTGRGLTIFSTNHNYDSKELIPYDSTMLKKPVVIKDFVWLGANVTILPGSVIGEGSIVAGGSVVKGTVPDFAIVGGNPIRIIKYRNIHAFKLLRKEGKFF
;
A
#
# COMPACT_ATOMS: atom_id res chain seq x y z
N VAL A 1 7.31 -33.79 -24.32
CA VAL A 1 6.98 -34.35 -22.99
C VAL A 1 5.61 -33.82 -22.54
N PRO A 2 4.47 -34.28 -23.08
CA PRO A 2 3.14 -33.86 -22.62
C PRO A 2 2.34 -34.92 -21.83
N ILE A 3 2.82 -36.15 -21.67
CA ILE A 3 2.01 -37.29 -21.18
C ILE A 3 1.90 -37.33 -19.63
N HIS A 4 2.82 -36.72 -18.90
CA HIS A 4 2.80 -36.73 -17.43
C HIS A 4 1.77 -35.80 -16.81
N ASN A 5 1.35 -34.74 -17.54
CA ASN A 5 0.35 -33.78 -17.03
C ASN A 5 -1.09 -34.26 -17.09
N ALA A 6 -1.45 -35.07 -18.10
CA ALA A 6 -2.83 -35.57 -18.26
C ALA A 6 -3.19 -36.57 -17.16
N LYS A 7 -2.31 -37.53 -16.87
CA LYS A 7 -2.52 -38.53 -15.82
C LYS A 7 -2.58 -37.90 -14.42
N PHE A 8 -1.80 -36.88 -14.18
CA PHE A 8 -1.82 -36.13 -12.93
C PHE A 8 -3.14 -35.36 -12.76
N LEU A 9 -3.64 -34.70 -13.81
CA LEU A 9 -4.92 -33.99 -13.81
C LEU A 9 -6.11 -34.91 -13.64
N GLU A 10 -6.11 -36.10 -14.23
CA GLU A 10 -7.14 -37.12 -14.05
C GLU A 10 -7.16 -37.68 -12.62
N THR A 11 -5.97 -37.94 -12.06
CA THR A 11 -5.85 -38.39 -10.66
C THR A 11 -6.32 -37.30 -9.69
N LEU A 12 -6.02 -36.07 -9.98
CA LEU A 12 -6.45 -34.91 -9.16
C LEU A 12 -7.96 -34.69 -9.23
N LYS A 13 -8.57 -34.81 -10.42
CA LYS A 13 -10.03 -34.76 -10.60
C LYS A 13 -10.75 -35.86 -9.85
N LEU A 14 -10.25 -37.10 -9.95
CA LEU A 14 -10.84 -38.25 -9.25
C LEU A 14 -10.74 -38.07 -7.73
N TYR A 15 -9.60 -37.59 -7.21
CA TYR A 15 -9.41 -37.28 -5.79
C TYR A 15 -10.37 -36.19 -5.30
N ILE A 16 -10.52 -35.11 -6.06
CA ILE A 16 -11.45 -34.02 -5.74
C ILE A 16 -12.91 -34.52 -5.70
N VAL A 17 -13.32 -35.35 -6.65
CA VAL A 17 -14.68 -35.89 -6.71
C VAL A 17 -14.97 -36.86 -5.54
N ILE A 18 -14.01 -37.71 -5.16
CA ILE A 18 -14.13 -38.60 -4.02
C ILE A 18 -14.23 -37.81 -2.71
N ILE A 19 -13.37 -36.83 -2.53
CA ILE A 19 -13.39 -35.93 -1.35
C ILE A 19 -14.71 -35.16 -1.27
N LEU A 20 -15.21 -34.63 -2.38
CA LEU A 20 -16.49 -33.92 -2.39
C LEU A 20 -17.66 -34.82 -2.04
N LYS A 21 -17.68 -36.08 -2.50
CA LYS A 21 -18.74 -37.06 -2.15
C LYS A 21 -18.73 -37.49 -0.68
N GLU A 22 -17.55 -37.74 -0.10
CA GLU A 22 -17.44 -38.08 1.32
C GLU A 22 -17.69 -36.91 2.26
N THR A 23 -17.42 -35.68 1.79
CA THR A 23 -17.46 -34.48 2.62
C THR A 23 -18.83 -33.85 2.73
N VAL A 24 -19.70 -34.02 1.74
CA VAL A 24 -21.13 -33.61 1.82
C VAL A 24 -21.83 -34.31 2.96
N ILE A 25 -21.40 -35.54 3.32
CA ILE A 25 -22.00 -36.36 4.41
C ILE A 25 -21.46 -35.94 5.81
N LYS A 26 -20.30 -35.32 5.94
CA LYS A 26 -19.65 -35.00 7.23
C LYS A 26 -19.44 -33.49 7.51
N MET A 27 -20.12 -32.57 6.82
CA MET A 27 -19.94 -31.12 6.93
C MET A 27 -20.44 -30.49 8.25
N LYS A 28 -20.43 -31.16 9.37
CA LYS A 28 -20.65 -30.51 10.68
C LYS A 28 -19.42 -29.82 11.28
N ASN A 29 -18.23 -30.00 10.69
CA ASN A 29 -17.01 -29.42 11.27
C ASN A 29 -16.09 -28.76 10.23
N LYS A 30 -16.29 -27.45 10.01
CA LYS A 30 -15.51 -26.60 9.08
C LYS A 30 -13.98 -26.64 9.33
N LEU A 31 -13.58 -26.89 10.58
CA LEU A 31 -12.17 -26.98 10.98
C LEU A 31 -11.53 -28.31 10.52
N TYR A 32 -12.26 -29.42 10.63
CA TYR A 32 -11.79 -30.74 10.18
C TYR A 32 -11.56 -30.77 8.67
N PHE A 33 -12.49 -30.19 7.90
CA PHE A 33 -12.38 -30.07 6.44
C PHE A 33 -11.15 -29.24 6.01
N LYS A 34 -10.91 -28.07 6.66
CA LYS A 34 -9.72 -27.26 6.41
C LYS A 34 -8.43 -28.04 6.67
N LYS A 35 -8.38 -28.79 7.78
CA LYS A 35 -7.21 -29.61 8.15
C LYS A 35 -6.97 -30.76 7.19
N LEU A 36 -8.04 -31.40 6.69
CA LEU A 36 -7.96 -32.46 5.70
C LEU A 36 -7.41 -31.95 4.36
N ILE A 37 -7.97 -30.84 3.84
CA ILE A 37 -7.48 -30.21 2.61
C ILE A 37 -6.02 -29.78 2.76
N TYR A 38 -5.66 -29.14 3.87
CA TYR A 38 -4.28 -28.73 4.14
C TYR A 38 -3.33 -29.93 4.10
N ASN A 39 -3.66 -31.02 4.80
CA ASN A 39 -2.83 -32.23 4.81
C ASN A 39 -2.68 -32.88 3.43
N LEU A 40 -3.75 -32.88 2.62
CA LEU A 40 -3.70 -33.39 1.24
C LEU A 40 -2.81 -32.54 0.34
N LEU A 41 -2.94 -31.22 0.41
CA LEU A 41 -2.13 -30.27 -0.37
C LEU A 41 -0.64 -30.35 0.01
N VAL A 42 -0.35 -30.50 1.31
CA VAL A 42 1.02 -30.67 1.81
C VAL A 42 1.61 -32.00 1.35
N LYS A 43 0.88 -33.13 1.55
CA LYS A 43 1.36 -34.47 1.13
C LYS A 43 1.55 -34.59 -0.38
N ALA A 44 0.70 -33.94 -1.16
CA ALA A 44 0.83 -33.94 -2.63
C ALA A 44 1.92 -32.99 -3.16
N GLY A 45 2.60 -32.25 -2.31
CA GLY A 45 3.57 -31.22 -2.73
C GLY A 45 2.96 -30.07 -3.54
N CYS A 46 1.64 -29.95 -3.54
CA CYS A 46 0.92 -28.94 -4.32
C CYS A 46 0.87 -27.58 -3.65
N LEU A 47 1.06 -27.49 -2.32
CA LEU A 47 0.92 -26.26 -1.56
C LEU A 47 1.86 -25.15 -2.07
N ALA A 48 3.14 -25.45 -2.24
CA ALA A 48 4.12 -24.47 -2.75
C ALA A 48 3.82 -24.01 -4.18
N LYS A 49 3.24 -24.88 -5.02
CA LYS A 49 2.80 -24.49 -6.38
C LYS A 49 1.59 -23.58 -6.35
N LEU A 50 0.63 -23.83 -5.46
CA LEU A 50 -0.54 -22.99 -5.26
C LEU A 50 -0.16 -21.62 -4.68
N GLU A 51 0.79 -21.57 -3.75
CA GLU A 51 1.32 -20.32 -3.20
C GLU A 51 1.99 -19.49 -4.29
N LYS A 52 2.85 -20.10 -5.13
CA LYS A 52 3.46 -19.41 -6.27
C LYS A 52 2.43 -18.88 -7.25
N LEU A 53 1.40 -19.67 -7.58
CA LEU A 53 0.33 -19.25 -8.46
C LEU A 53 -0.47 -18.09 -7.84
N SER A 54 -0.77 -18.17 -6.54
CA SER A 54 -1.44 -17.10 -5.81
C SER A 54 -0.65 -15.79 -5.84
N LEU A 55 0.67 -15.85 -5.63
CA LEU A 55 1.56 -14.69 -5.71
C LEU A 55 1.59 -14.08 -7.12
N LEU A 56 1.65 -14.93 -8.16
CA LEU A 56 1.60 -14.49 -9.56
C LEU A 56 0.29 -13.76 -9.88
N ILE A 57 -0.84 -14.32 -9.44
CA ILE A 57 -2.17 -13.71 -9.63
C ILE A 57 -2.24 -12.36 -8.89
N GLN A 58 -1.77 -12.31 -7.63
CA GLN A 58 -1.77 -11.08 -6.85
C GLN A 58 -0.90 -9.99 -7.51
N HIS A 59 0.27 -10.36 -8.04
CA HIS A 59 1.14 -9.43 -8.79
C HIS A 59 0.42 -8.88 -10.01
N TYR A 60 -0.12 -9.76 -10.86
CA TYR A 60 -0.85 -9.34 -12.06
C TYR A 60 -2.05 -8.44 -11.77
N LEU A 61 -2.85 -8.79 -10.74
CA LEU A 61 -3.98 -7.95 -10.31
C LEU A 61 -3.52 -6.59 -9.77
N SER A 62 -2.36 -6.53 -9.10
CA SER A 62 -1.74 -5.28 -8.66
C SER A 62 -1.35 -4.40 -9.84
N ASP A 63 -0.72 -4.97 -10.86
CA ASP A 63 -0.29 -4.24 -12.06
C ASP A 63 -1.50 -3.67 -12.82
N LEU A 64 -2.57 -4.45 -12.99
CA LEU A 64 -3.83 -3.97 -13.57
C LEU A 64 -4.44 -2.82 -12.78
N LYS A 65 -4.39 -2.91 -11.45
CA LYS A 65 -4.91 -1.86 -10.57
C LYS A 65 -4.08 -0.58 -10.68
N ILE A 66 -2.75 -0.69 -10.74
CA ILE A 66 -1.85 0.45 -10.94
C ILE A 66 -2.10 1.08 -12.30
N TYR A 67 -2.20 0.28 -13.36
CA TYR A 67 -2.54 0.76 -14.69
C TYR A 67 -3.84 1.58 -14.69
N ARG A 68 -4.89 1.10 -14.03
CA ARG A 68 -6.13 1.85 -13.86
C ARG A 68 -5.91 3.19 -13.15
N TYR A 69 -5.15 3.19 -12.04
CA TYR A 69 -4.84 4.42 -11.32
C TYR A 69 -4.08 5.43 -12.19
N GLU A 70 -3.14 4.96 -13.00
CA GLU A 70 -2.39 5.80 -13.95
C GLU A 70 -3.30 6.40 -15.02
N GLN A 71 -4.24 5.63 -15.57
CA GLN A 71 -5.19 6.14 -16.55
C GLN A 71 -6.15 7.20 -15.97
N GLU A 72 -6.61 6.99 -14.74
CA GLU A 72 -7.56 7.90 -14.09
C GLU A 72 -6.90 9.16 -13.54
N SER A 73 -5.67 9.07 -13.02
CA SER A 73 -4.93 10.21 -12.45
C SER A 73 -4.10 10.98 -13.49
N GLY A 74 -3.72 10.34 -14.59
CA GLY A 74 -2.75 10.89 -15.55
C GLY A 74 -1.29 10.82 -15.08
N CYS A 75 -1.00 10.22 -13.92
CA CYS A 75 0.34 10.12 -13.34
C CYS A 75 0.94 8.74 -13.50
N LYS A 76 2.25 8.63 -13.68
CA LYS A 76 2.97 7.36 -13.59
C LYS A 76 3.23 6.98 -12.14
N ILE A 77 2.90 5.75 -11.76
CA ILE A 77 2.99 5.25 -10.38
C ILE A 77 4.03 4.13 -10.30
N LYS A 78 5.20 4.43 -9.77
CA LYS A 78 6.22 3.43 -9.49
C LYS A 78 5.91 2.74 -8.15
N PHE A 79 5.38 1.53 -8.22
CA PHE A 79 5.11 0.70 -7.06
C PHE A 79 6.25 -0.30 -6.86
N VAL A 80 6.80 -0.37 -5.64
CA VAL A 80 7.88 -1.29 -5.27
C VAL A 80 7.35 -2.27 -4.21
N PRO A 81 6.96 -3.49 -4.59
CA PRO A 81 6.45 -4.50 -3.66
C PRO A 81 7.47 -4.85 -2.57
N GLN A 82 6.99 -4.91 -1.32
CA GLN A 82 7.78 -5.32 -0.16
C GLN A 82 6.92 -6.19 0.77
N GLY A 83 6.88 -7.49 0.50
CA GLY A 83 6.13 -8.47 1.29
C GLY A 83 4.63 -8.56 0.99
N SER A 84 4.06 -7.64 0.20
CA SER A 84 2.68 -7.70 -0.31
C SER A 84 2.53 -6.89 -1.58
N PHE A 85 1.41 -7.08 -2.30
CA PHE A 85 1.04 -6.32 -3.51
C PHE A 85 -0.09 -5.31 -3.23
N LYS A 86 -0.30 -4.94 -1.97
CA LYS A 86 -1.41 -4.04 -1.60
C LYS A 86 -1.02 -2.59 -1.82
N LEU A 87 -1.70 -1.94 -2.76
CA LEU A 87 -1.75 -0.49 -2.94
C LEU A 87 -3.21 -0.08 -3.10
N SER A 88 -3.66 0.91 -2.36
CA SER A 88 -5.01 1.46 -2.47
C SER A 88 -4.95 2.98 -2.57
N ILE A 89 -5.41 3.52 -3.70
CA ILE A 89 -5.66 4.95 -3.89
C ILE A 89 -7.17 5.08 -4.08
N ILE A 90 -7.80 5.84 -3.21
CA ILE A 90 -9.26 5.98 -3.13
C ILE A 90 -9.66 7.45 -3.17
N GLY A 91 -10.88 7.72 -3.60
CA GLY A 91 -11.40 9.06 -3.82
C GLY A 91 -11.35 9.47 -5.28
N ASN A 92 -11.33 10.77 -5.57
CA ASN A 92 -11.22 11.28 -6.93
C ASN A 92 -9.76 11.29 -7.38
N LEU A 93 -9.38 10.32 -8.21
CA LEU A 93 -8.00 10.15 -8.69
C LEU A 93 -7.45 11.35 -9.49
N LYS A 94 -8.30 12.22 -10.02
CA LYS A 94 -7.87 13.50 -10.62
C LYS A 94 -7.26 14.47 -9.61
N ASN A 95 -7.48 14.25 -8.32
CA ASN A 95 -6.88 15.01 -7.23
C ASN A 95 -5.58 14.39 -6.69
N PHE A 96 -5.08 13.33 -7.34
CA PHE A 96 -3.84 12.64 -6.98
C PHE A 96 -2.74 12.97 -7.98
N GLU A 97 -1.64 13.50 -7.51
CA GLU A 97 -0.44 13.79 -8.29
C GLU A 97 0.78 13.14 -7.64
N ILE A 98 1.60 12.46 -8.43
CA ILE A 98 2.91 11.93 -8.01
C ILE A 98 3.90 12.07 -9.14
N ASP A 99 5.11 12.52 -8.84
CA ASP A 99 6.19 12.59 -9.83
C ASP A 99 6.72 11.19 -10.20
N SER A 100 7.06 10.99 -11.45
CA SER A 100 7.50 9.69 -11.98
C SER A 100 8.83 9.18 -11.41
N THR A 101 9.65 10.06 -10.82
CA THR A 101 10.89 9.68 -10.11
C THR A 101 10.62 9.11 -8.71
N SER A 102 9.40 9.26 -8.22
CA SER A 102 8.98 8.88 -6.87
C SER A 102 8.38 7.47 -6.84
N HIS A 103 8.46 6.80 -5.69
CA HIS A 103 7.85 5.49 -5.56
C HIS A 103 7.08 5.30 -4.24
N VAL A 104 6.10 4.41 -4.29
CA VAL A 104 5.36 3.93 -3.12
C VAL A 104 5.59 2.44 -2.91
N LYS A 105 5.48 1.99 -1.66
CA LYS A 105 5.66 0.57 -1.30
C LYS A 105 4.36 -0.09 -0.86
N SER A 106 4.47 -1.38 -0.56
CA SER A 106 3.36 -2.23 -0.12
C SER A 106 2.58 -1.66 1.07
N ASP A 107 1.32 -2.06 1.16
CA ASP A 107 0.39 -1.73 2.23
C ASP A 107 0.11 -0.21 2.32
N THR A 108 0.29 0.50 1.20
CA THR A 108 0.00 1.93 1.09
C THR A 108 -1.49 2.16 0.86
N LEU A 109 -2.08 3.08 1.64
CA LEU A 109 -3.42 3.63 1.47
C LEU A 109 -3.34 5.15 1.29
N ILE A 110 -3.87 5.66 0.18
CA ILE A 110 -3.97 7.09 -0.11
C ILE A 110 -5.43 7.45 -0.36
N GLU A 111 -6.02 8.24 0.52
CA GLU A 111 -7.31 8.87 0.30
C GLU A 111 -7.07 10.27 -0.28
N CYS A 112 -7.49 10.51 -1.53
CA CYS A 112 -7.12 11.70 -2.29
C CYS A 112 -8.30 12.64 -2.64
N SER A 113 -9.49 12.47 -2.04
CA SER A 113 -10.66 13.32 -2.35
C SER A 113 -10.43 14.81 -2.07
N GLY A 114 -9.58 15.13 -1.08
CA GLY A 114 -9.20 16.51 -0.73
C GLY A 114 -7.97 17.03 -1.46
N GLY A 115 -7.30 16.17 -2.23
CA GLY A 115 -6.06 16.45 -2.95
C GLY A 115 -4.83 15.88 -2.26
N VAL A 116 -3.98 15.18 -3.03
CA VAL A 116 -2.67 14.68 -2.59
C VAL A 116 -1.67 14.93 -3.70
N LYS A 117 -0.61 15.69 -3.38
CA LYS A 117 0.48 16.00 -4.29
C LYS A 117 1.81 15.51 -3.73
N ILE A 118 2.52 14.69 -4.51
CA ILE A 118 3.82 14.10 -4.16
C ILE A 118 4.87 14.55 -5.18
N GLY A 119 5.89 15.24 -4.69
CA GLY A 119 7.00 15.76 -5.48
C GLY A 119 7.99 14.70 -5.94
N ARG A 120 9.15 15.15 -6.44
CA ARG A 120 10.20 14.32 -7.03
C ARG A 120 11.01 13.57 -5.98
N TYR A 121 11.52 12.39 -6.37
CA TYR A 121 12.42 11.58 -5.53
C TYR A 121 11.86 11.31 -4.13
N PHE A 122 10.54 11.15 -4.06
CA PHE A 122 9.87 10.73 -2.83
C PHE A 122 10.04 9.23 -2.62
N HIS A 123 10.46 8.86 -1.42
CA HIS A 123 10.64 7.47 -1.02
C HIS A 123 9.86 7.17 0.26
N THR A 124 9.20 6.03 0.32
CA THR A 124 8.50 5.60 1.54
C THR A 124 8.85 4.17 1.93
N GLY A 125 8.74 3.86 3.23
CA GLY A 125 8.61 2.51 3.74
C GLY A 125 7.23 1.92 3.42
N ARG A 126 7.02 0.64 3.75
CA ARG A 126 5.69 0.01 3.65
C ARG A 126 4.70 0.62 4.67
N GLY A 127 3.41 0.47 4.42
CA GLY A 127 2.36 0.85 5.36
C GLY A 127 2.09 2.37 5.42
N LEU A 128 2.43 3.13 4.37
CA LEU A 128 2.07 4.54 4.28
C LEU A 128 0.56 4.70 4.25
N THR A 129 0.03 5.60 5.08
CA THR A 129 -1.37 6.00 5.07
C THR A 129 -1.48 7.52 4.92
N ILE A 130 -2.24 7.98 3.93
CA ILE A 130 -2.52 9.42 3.70
C ILE A 130 -4.02 9.63 3.68
N PHE A 131 -4.50 10.59 4.47
CA PHE A 131 -5.85 11.10 4.40
C PHE A 131 -5.83 12.58 3.99
N SER A 132 -6.64 12.95 3.02
CA SER A 132 -6.84 14.35 2.59
C SER A 132 -8.21 14.89 2.97
N THR A 133 -9.02 14.07 3.64
CA THR A 133 -10.36 14.45 4.14
C THR A 133 -10.55 14.06 5.60
N ASN A 134 -11.50 14.71 6.25
CA ASN A 134 -12.00 14.34 7.58
C ASN A 134 -13.52 14.58 7.64
N HIS A 135 -14.18 13.93 8.60
CA HIS A 135 -15.57 14.24 8.93
C HIS A 135 -15.69 15.58 9.66
N ASN A 136 -16.85 16.23 9.53
CA ASN A 136 -17.18 17.44 10.29
C ASN A 136 -17.61 17.04 11.71
N TYR A 137 -16.63 16.90 12.61
CA TYR A 137 -16.86 16.56 14.02
C TYR A 137 -17.35 17.75 14.87
N ASP A 138 -17.26 18.99 14.35
CA ASP A 138 -17.80 20.20 14.99
C ASP A 138 -19.22 20.51 14.49
N SER A 139 -19.96 19.50 14.06
CA SER A 139 -21.35 19.62 13.60
C SER A 139 -22.27 20.12 14.72
N LYS A 140 -23.22 20.97 14.34
CA LYS A 140 -24.28 21.42 15.23
C LYS A 140 -25.60 20.64 15.06
N GLU A 141 -25.60 19.68 14.13
CA GLU A 141 -26.80 18.94 13.72
C GLU A 141 -26.77 17.48 14.15
N LEU A 142 -25.58 16.82 14.05
CA LEU A 142 -25.43 15.39 14.29
C LEU A 142 -24.15 15.07 15.05
N ILE A 143 -24.20 14.04 15.88
CA ILE A 143 -23.05 13.42 16.57
C ILE A 143 -22.89 11.97 16.09
N PRO A 144 -21.67 11.46 15.96
CA PRO A 144 -20.36 12.07 16.27
C PRO A 144 -19.87 13.06 15.21
N TYR A 145 -20.49 13.12 14.05
CA TYR A 145 -20.22 14.03 12.93
C TYR A 145 -21.43 14.05 11.98
N ASP A 146 -21.48 15.02 11.08
CA ASP A 146 -22.49 15.06 10.00
C ASP A 146 -21.96 14.50 8.68
N SER A 147 -22.76 14.58 7.61
CA SER A 147 -22.42 14.08 6.28
C SER A 147 -21.37 14.94 5.54
N THR A 148 -20.96 16.07 6.10
CA THR A 148 -20.00 16.98 5.47
C THR A 148 -18.59 16.42 5.53
N MET A 149 -17.93 16.36 4.37
CA MET A 149 -16.52 15.95 4.27
C MET A 149 -15.63 17.19 4.19
N LEU A 150 -14.81 17.37 5.21
CA LEU A 150 -13.81 18.44 5.28
C LEU A 150 -12.59 18.08 4.44
N LYS A 151 -12.43 18.73 3.29
CA LYS A 151 -11.31 18.50 2.36
C LYS A 151 -10.13 19.41 2.74
N LYS A 152 -8.97 18.81 2.97
CA LYS A 152 -7.71 19.52 3.31
C LYS A 152 -6.56 18.83 2.57
N PRO A 153 -6.00 19.44 1.51
CA PRO A 153 -4.99 18.81 0.68
C PRO A 153 -3.72 18.48 1.45
N VAL A 154 -3.08 17.39 1.04
CA VAL A 154 -1.76 16.98 1.54
C VAL A 154 -0.71 17.28 0.46
N VAL A 155 0.39 17.92 0.85
CA VAL A 155 1.52 18.23 -0.04
C VAL A 155 2.79 17.62 0.51
N ILE A 156 3.44 16.78 -0.30
CA ILE A 156 4.78 16.23 -0.02
C ILE A 156 5.72 16.82 -1.06
N LYS A 157 6.72 17.58 -0.62
CA LYS A 157 7.69 18.22 -1.49
C LYS A 157 8.74 17.21 -2.02
N ASP A 158 9.75 17.72 -2.72
CA ASP A 158 10.80 16.90 -3.33
C ASP A 158 11.73 16.26 -2.27
N PHE A 159 12.33 15.11 -2.60
CA PHE A 159 13.37 14.43 -1.81
C PHE A 159 12.96 14.03 -0.40
N VAL A 160 11.69 13.85 -0.16
CA VAL A 160 11.16 13.42 1.15
C VAL A 160 11.35 11.92 1.31
N TRP A 161 11.79 11.52 2.50
CA TRP A 161 11.82 10.10 2.89
C TRP A 161 10.91 9.84 4.10
N LEU A 162 9.96 8.93 3.93
CA LEU A 162 9.11 8.42 5.01
C LEU A 162 9.56 7.02 5.43
N GLY A 163 9.69 6.80 6.72
CA GLY A 163 9.84 5.48 7.30
C GLY A 163 8.59 4.60 7.09
N ALA A 164 8.66 3.36 7.59
CA ALA A 164 7.51 2.45 7.53
C ALA A 164 6.38 2.90 8.49
N ASN A 165 5.12 2.58 8.10
CA ASN A 165 3.91 2.83 8.92
C ASN A 165 3.73 4.30 9.33
N VAL A 166 4.05 5.23 8.43
CA VAL A 166 3.78 6.65 8.63
C VAL A 166 2.33 6.95 8.25
N THR A 167 1.64 7.72 9.08
CA THR A 167 0.31 8.26 8.79
C THR A 167 0.39 9.77 8.60
N ILE A 168 -0.20 10.27 7.49
CA ILE A 168 -0.28 11.70 7.18
C ILE A 168 -1.73 12.13 7.22
N LEU A 169 -2.03 13.11 8.07
CA LEU A 169 -3.37 13.63 8.30
C LEU A 169 -3.70 14.79 7.35
N PRO A 170 -5.01 15.08 7.14
CA PRO A 170 -5.46 16.12 6.23
C PRO A 170 -4.85 17.49 6.52
N GLY A 171 -4.44 18.19 5.45
CA GLY A 171 -3.83 19.52 5.51
C GLY A 171 -2.35 19.53 5.86
N SER A 172 -1.69 18.38 5.88
CA SER A 172 -0.26 18.30 6.17
C SER A 172 0.59 18.74 4.98
N VAL A 173 1.69 19.42 5.26
CA VAL A 173 2.73 19.81 4.29
C VAL A 173 4.07 19.26 4.75
N ILE A 174 4.66 18.40 3.92
CA ILE A 174 5.97 17.79 4.22
C ILE A 174 7.04 18.53 3.42
N GLY A 175 7.95 19.18 4.12
CA GLY A 175 8.99 20.03 3.54
C GLY A 175 10.03 19.27 2.71
N GLU A 176 10.70 20.00 1.80
CA GLU A 176 11.72 19.43 0.90
C GLU A 176 12.84 18.77 1.70
N GLY A 177 13.27 17.60 1.23
CA GLY A 177 14.39 16.86 1.83
C GLY A 177 14.15 16.41 3.27
N SER A 178 12.95 16.55 3.83
CA SER A 178 12.65 16.11 5.18
C SER A 178 12.59 14.59 5.29
N ILE A 179 12.73 14.10 6.52
CA ILE A 179 12.63 12.68 6.86
C ILE A 179 11.58 12.54 7.97
N VAL A 180 10.66 11.60 7.80
CA VAL A 180 9.70 11.23 8.83
C VAL A 180 10.02 9.82 9.32
N ALA A 181 10.32 9.68 10.60
CA ALA A 181 10.62 8.39 11.22
C ALA A 181 9.42 7.43 11.16
N GLY A 182 9.71 6.13 11.10
CA GLY A 182 8.66 5.09 11.05
C GLY A 182 7.71 5.16 12.25
N GLY A 183 6.44 4.78 12.04
CA GLY A 183 5.39 4.79 13.07
C GLY A 183 4.89 6.18 13.46
N SER A 184 5.29 7.24 12.75
CA SER A 184 4.91 8.62 13.08
C SER A 184 3.53 8.99 12.52
N VAL A 185 2.84 9.90 13.22
CA VAL A 185 1.60 10.53 12.76
C VAL A 185 1.85 12.02 12.52
N VAL A 186 1.78 12.42 11.24
CA VAL A 186 2.05 13.80 10.80
C VAL A 186 0.75 14.59 10.74
N LYS A 187 0.71 15.73 11.45
CA LYS A 187 -0.35 16.74 11.36
C LYS A 187 0.31 18.12 11.25
N GLY A 188 -0.09 18.90 10.25
CA GLY A 188 0.46 20.24 10.02
C GLY A 188 1.74 20.23 9.17
N THR A 189 2.64 21.16 9.41
CA THR A 189 3.80 21.41 8.54
C THR A 189 5.07 20.80 9.12
N VAL A 190 5.76 19.99 8.32
CA VAL A 190 7.14 19.54 8.56
C VAL A 190 8.07 20.53 7.83
N PRO A 191 9.02 21.17 8.50
CA PRO A 191 9.96 22.10 7.85
C PRO A 191 10.87 21.40 6.82
N ASP A 192 11.35 22.15 5.85
CA ASP A 192 12.33 21.64 4.89
C ASP A 192 13.57 21.12 5.64
N PHE A 193 14.14 20.00 5.19
CA PHE A 193 15.31 19.30 5.74
C PHE A 193 15.18 18.80 7.20
N ALA A 194 14.03 18.95 7.83
CA ALA A 194 13.80 18.45 9.18
C ALA A 194 13.71 16.90 9.20
N ILE A 195 14.25 16.32 10.25
CA ILE A 195 14.03 14.92 10.64
C ILE A 195 13.06 14.95 11.81
N VAL A 196 11.87 14.38 11.61
CA VAL A 196 10.79 14.38 12.59
C VAL A 196 10.36 12.96 12.95
N GLY A 197 9.74 12.79 14.10
CA GLY A 197 9.20 11.50 14.53
C GLY A 197 8.22 11.60 15.68
N GLY A 198 7.46 10.54 15.88
CA GLY A 198 6.52 10.40 17.00
C GLY A 198 5.06 10.66 16.65
N ASN A 199 4.19 10.58 17.68
CA ASN A 199 2.76 10.90 17.60
C ASN A 199 2.36 11.68 18.89
N PRO A 200 2.14 13.01 18.79
CA PRO A 200 2.34 13.85 17.62
C PRO A 200 3.83 13.98 17.23
N ILE A 201 4.08 14.35 15.96
CA ILE A 201 5.45 14.55 15.47
C ILE A 201 6.17 15.65 16.22
N ARG A 202 7.49 15.45 16.41
CA ARG A 202 8.41 16.46 16.94
C ARG A 202 9.66 16.48 16.06
N ILE A 203 10.30 17.67 15.97
CA ILE A 203 11.59 17.79 15.30
C ILE A 203 12.65 17.10 16.16
N ILE A 204 13.35 16.13 15.58
CA ILE A 204 14.48 15.43 16.23
C ILE A 204 15.77 16.21 15.94
N LYS A 205 15.99 16.55 14.66
CA LYS A 205 17.14 17.33 14.18
C LYS A 205 16.89 17.76 12.73
N TYR A 206 17.85 18.46 12.16
CA TYR A 206 17.90 18.75 10.73
C TYR A 206 18.98 17.92 10.02
N ARG A 207 18.80 17.70 8.73
CA ARG A 207 19.84 17.10 7.87
C ARG A 207 21.01 18.06 7.73
N ASN A 208 22.15 17.57 7.27
CA ASN A 208 23.23 18.41 6.79
C ASN A 208 22.80 19.08 5.47
N ILE A 209 22.30 20.30 5.58
CA ILE A 209 21.74 21.06 4.46
C ILE A 209 22.81 21.37 3.38
N HIS A 210 24.06 21.62 3.80
CA HIS A 210 25.16 21.88 2.86
C HIS A 210 25.45 20.66 1.99
N ALA A 211 25.62 19.49 2.62
CA ALA A 211 25.83 18.22 1.91
C ALA A 211 24.65 17.88 0.99
N PHE A 212 23.41 18.09 1.47
CA PHE A 212 22.21 17.88 0.66
C PHE A 212 22.21 18.73 -0.62
N LYS A 213 22.47 20.05 -0.47
CA LYS A 213 22.50 20.98 -1.60
C LYS A 213 23.62 20.64 -2.60
N LEU A 214 24.80 20.20 -2.11
CA LEU A 214 25.91 19.78 -2.96
C LEU A 214 25.52 18.55 -3.80
N LEU A 215 25.03 17.48 -3.15
CA LEU A 215 24.57 16.26 -3.83
C LEU A 215 23.47 16.53 -4.84
N ARG A 216 22.53 17.44 -4.50
CA ARG A 216 21.48 17.87 -5.42
C ARG A 216 22.06 18.58 -6.65
N LYS A 217 23.03 19.47 -6.47
CA LYS A 217 23.71 20.16 -7.58
C LYS A 217 24.45 19.20 -8.50
N GLU A 218 25.03 18.14 -7.93
CA GLU A 218 25.78 17.10 -8.65
C GLU A 218 24.85 16.05 -9.30
N GLY A 219 23.53 16.14 -9.13
CA GLY A 219 22.59 15.18 -9.66
C GLY A 219 22.70 13.77 -9.05
N LYS A 220 23.25 13.66 -7.84
CA LYS A 220 23.44 12.38 -7.12
C LYS A 220 22.16 11.99 -6.38
N PHE A 221 21.25 11.36 -7.11
CA PHE A 221 19.96 10.89 -6.59
C PHE A 221 19.89 9.36 -6.60
N PHE A 222 19.11 8.81 -5.66
CA PHE A 222 18.83 7.36 -5.59
C PHE A 222 17.51 7.04 -6.27
#